data_ac201c30d1d5bdf3008af13108e97f2c
#
_entry.id   ac201c30d1d5bdf3008af13108e97f2c
#
_cell.length_a   1.000
_cell.length_b   1.000
_cell.length_c   1.000
_cell.angle_alpha   90.00
_cell.angle_beta   90.00
_cell.angle_gamma   90.00
#
_symmetry.space_group_name_H-M   'P 1'
#
loop_
_entity.id
_entity.type
_entity.pdbx_description
1 polymer ?
#
loop_
_entity_poly.entity_id
_entity_poly.type
_entity_poly.pdbx_seq_one_letter_code
_entity_poly.pdbx_strand_id
1 'polypeptide(L)'
;FNFAAMDQLKTLWEEGMKGGLPVIFNVFNNSYGMGGQTRGETMAYDLLARIGAGITPNQMHAERIDGWNPLAVIDAYKRKMELLKNNDGPVLLDVVTYRLLGHSTSDQNAYRTKEEIEDWRSYDPIIKYRQSLVEAGVAEDSKFEEILKETSERMTMICKAASDKEISPYVDFVKEPDYVANLMFSNQTVRSMDPEGEIRVDTPKEENSRWKAVQGKERSAFKNGQPVSKMKVYNIRDAIFEPMFNKYYEDPTLIAYGEDVRDWGGAYAVYRGMMESIPYSRLFNSPISEAAIVGSGVGYAMCGGRAVIELMYCDFIGRAGDEVFNQMSKWQAMSAGILKMPLVLR
;
A
#
# COMPACT_ATOMS: atom_id res chain seq x y z
N PHE A 1 6.70 8.92 -5.19
CA PHE A 1 8.08 9.25 -4.77
C PHE A 1 8.09 10.44 -3.81
N ASN A 2 7.50 11.57 -4.16
CA ASN A 2 7.43 12.72 -3.26
C ASN A 2 6.71 12.38 -1.94
N PHE A 3 5.67 11.56 -2.00
CA PHE A 3 4.98 11.08 -0.81
C PHE A 3 5.90 10.26 0.10
N ALA A 4 6.71 9.38 -0.47
CA ALA A 4 7.67 8.58 0.29
C ALA A 4 8.84 9.42 0.85
N ALA A 5 9.13 10.57 0.25
CA ALA A 5 10.18 11.48 0.70
C ALA A 5 9.70 12.50 1.75
N MET A 6 8.41 12.53 2.07
CA MET A 6 7.83 13.57 2.93
C MET A 6 8.30 13.50 4.38
N ASP A 7 8.73 12.37 4.85
CA ASP A 7 9.28 12.17 6.19
C ASP A 7 10.70 12.76 6.38
N GLN A 8 11.29 13.30 5.33
CA GLN A 8 12.47 14.15 5.42
C GLN A 8 12.13 15.61 5.72
N LEU A 9 10.85 15.92 5.93
CA LEU A 9 10.42 17.27 6.29
C LEU A 9 10.85 17.63 7.71
N LYS A 10 11.18 18.93 7.89
CA LYS A 10 11.60 19.48 9.16
C LYS A 10 10.65 19.17 10.32
N THR A 11 9.33 19.18 10.07
CA THR A 11 8.29 18.89 11.05
C THR A 11 8.44 17.50 11.70
N LEU A 12 8.79 16.49 10.92
CA LEU A 12 9.03 15.14 11.44
C LEU A 12 10.27 15.07 12.31
N TRP A 13 11.29 15.85 11.97
CA TRP A 13 12.50 15.98 12.78
C TRP A 13 12.23 16.66 14.11
N GLU A 14 11.41 17.70 14.13
CA GLU A 14 11.02 18.44 15.34
C GLU A 14 10.20 17.56 16.29
N GLU A 15 9.43 16.60 15.77
CA GLU A 15 8.68 15.63 16.56
C GLU A 15 9.51 14.39 16.99
N GLY A 16 10.82 14.39 16.72
CA GLY A 16 11.72 13.31 17.10
C GLY A 16 11.65 12.05 16.24
N MET A 17 10.90 12.10 15.15
CA MET A 17 10.91 11.04 14.13
C MET A 17 12.14 11.21 13.25
N LYS A 18 12.95 10.17 13.16
CA LYS A 18 14.14 10.20 12.33
C LYS A 18 13.84 9.60 10.97
N GLY A 19 14.18 10.36 9.92
CA GLY A 19 14.46 9.86 8.59
C GLY A 19 13.30 9.29 7.82
N GLY A 20 13.61 8.51 6.85
CA GLY A 20 12.84 8.15 5.71
C GLY A 20 11.85 7.00 5.89
N LEU A 21 10.75 7.03 5.14
CA LEU A 21 9.80 5.92 5.05
C LEU A 21 10.51 4.61 4.72
N PRO A 22 10.26 3.52 5.48
CA PRO A 22 10.87 2.22 5.23
C PRO A 22 10.24 1.51 4.03
N VAL A 23 10.35 2.11 2.85
CA VAL A 23 9.75 1.65 1.59
C VAL A 23 10.82 1.37 0.55
N ILE A 24 10.70 0.23 -0.14
CA ILE A 24 11.47 -0.10 -1.34
C ILE A 24 10.54 -0.02 -2.55
N PHE A 25 10.85 0.86 -3.50
CA PHE A 25 10.24 0.88 -4.82
C PHE A 25 11.00 -0.08 -5.74
N ASN A 26 10.41 -1.24 -6.01
CA ASN A 26 10.97 -2.19 -6.97
C ASN A 26 10.41 -1.93 -8.36
N VAL A 27 11.25 -1.56 -9.29
CA VAL A 27 10.90 -1.42 -10.69
C VAL A 27 11.48 -2.61 -11.45
N PHE A 28 10.64 -3.57 -11.82
CA PHE A 28 11.03 -4.72 -12.64
C PHE A 28 11.18 -4.26 -14.10
N ASN A 29 12.40 -3.88 -14.46
CA ASN A 29 12.73 -3.33 -15.76
C ASN A 29 13.03 -4.45 -16.74
N ASN A 30 12.02 -4.91 -17.44
CA ASN A 30 12.13 -5.97 -18.45
C ASN A 30 12.18 -5.42 -19.90
N SER A 31 12.25 -4.10 -20.05
CA SER A 31 12.31 -3.40 -21.35
C SER A 31 11.07 -3.54 -22.24
N TYR A 32 10.00 -4.20 -21.77
CA TYR A 32 8.79 -4.40 -22.55
C TYR A 32 7.53 -3.93 -21.82
N GLY A 33 6.63 -3.31 -22.57
CA GLY A 33 5.23 -3.14 -22.22
C GLY A 33 4.41 -4.39 -22.54
N MET A 34 3.14 -4.24 -22.85
CA MET A 34 2.27 -5.35 -23.21
C MET A 34 2.67 -5.97 -24.55
N GLY A 35 2.81 -5.18 -25.60
CA GLY A 35 3.07 -5.64 -26.97
C GLY A 35 4.15 -4.85 -27.71
N GLY A 36 5.09 -4.23 -27.00
CA GLY A 36 6.20 -3.48 -27.60
C GLY A 36 7.27 -3.16 -26.56
N GLN A 37 8.47 -2.79 -27.07
CA GLN A 37 9.55 -2.38 -26.18
C GLN A 37 9.27 -1.00 -25.56
N THR A 38 9.75 -0.81 -24.34
CA THR A 38 9.58 0.47 -23.66
C THR A 38 10.62 1.49 -24.10
N ARG A 39 11.89 1.07 -24.23
CA ARG A 39 12.98 1.93 -24.63
C ARG A 39 12.81 2.38 -26.08
N GLY A 40 12.79 3.70 -26.28
CA GLY A 40 12.67 4.30 -27.60
C GLY A 40 11.24 4.39 -28.15
N GLU A 41 10.26 3.66 -27.55
CA GLU A 41 8.85 3.75 -27.93
C GLU A 41 8.04 4.55 -26.90
N THR A 42 8.04 4.10 -25.65
CA THR A 42 7.25 4.74 -24.57
C THR A 42 8.12 5.39 -23.50
N MET A 43 9.42 5.10 -23.49
CA MET A 43 10.40 5.67 -22.57
C MET A 43 11.62 6.22 -23.33
N ALA A 44 11.99 7.44 -23.02
CA ALA A 44 13.17 8.10 -23.58
C ALA A 44 14.49 7.61 -22.95
N TYR A 45 14.44 6.91 -21.81
CA TYR A 45 15.61 6.41 -21.07
C TYR A 45 15.29 5.07 -20.41
N ASP A 46 16.32 4.31 -20.07
CA ASP A 46 16.21 2.96 -19.51
C ASP A 46 16.86 2.80 -18.12
N LEU A 47 17.52 3.85 -17.63
CA LEU A 47 18.16 3.86 -16.30
C LEU A 47 17.21 4.41 -15.25
N LEU A 48 16.24 3.59 -14.82
CA LEU A 48 15.16 4.03 -13.93
C LEU A 48 15.67 4.41 -12.53
N ALA A 49 16.79 3.86 -12.09
CA ALA A 49 17.45 4.28 -10.85
C ALA A 49 17.73 5.78 -10.80
N ARG A 50 17.93 6.44 -11.95
CA ARG A 50 18.15 7.90 -12.02
C ARG A 50 16.96 8.74 -11.58
N ILE A 51 15.75 8.18 -11.54
CA ILE A 51 14.56 8.87 -11.01
C ILE A 51 14.82 9.29 -9.58
N GLY A 52 15.43 8.41 -8.77
CA GLY A 52 15.76 8.73 -7.37
C GLY A 52 16.70 9.93 -7.20
N ALA A 53 17.57 10.19 -8.16
CA ALA A 53 18.56 11.27 -8.06
C ALA A 53 17.96 12.68 -7.96
N GLY A 54 16.73 12.88 -8.45
CA GLY A 54 16.05 14.18 -8.44
C GLY A 54 14.98 14.32 -7.35
N ILE A 55 14.72 13.28 -6.57
CA ILE A 55 13.59 13.26 -5.61
C ILE A 55 14.01 13.72 -4.22
N THR A 56 15.11 13.20 -3.71
CA THR A 56 15.59 13.49 -2.35
C THR A 56 17.11 13.70 -2.32
N PRO A 57 17.66 14.38 -1.30
CA PRO A 57 19.10 14.58 -1.16
C PRO A 57 19.92 13.28 -1.13
N ASN A 58 19.36 12.19 -0.62
CA ASN A 58 19.98 10.87 -0.60
C ASN A 58 19.74 10.06 -1.88
N GLN A 59 19.16 10.67 -2.92
CA GLN A 59 18.85 10.03 -4.20
C GLN A 59 17.98 8.77 -4.06
N MET A 60 17.15 8.69 -3.03
CA MET A 60 16.35 7.51 -2.64
C MET A 60 17.22 6.22 -2.52
N HIS A 61 18.51 6.35 -2.21
CA HIS A 61 19.44 5.21 -2.23
C HIS A 61 19.27 4.30 -3.45
N ALA A 62 19.04 4.93 -4.62
CA ALA A 62 18.69 4.25 -5.85
C ALA A 62 19.85 3.41 -6.38
N GLU A 63 19.54 2.22 -6.87
CA GLU A 63 20.51 1.28 -7.42
C GLU A 63 19.89 0.48 -8.55
N ARG A 64 20.68 0.27 -9.63
CA ARG A 64 20.32 -0.67 -10.68
C ARG A 64 21.01 -2.01 -10.41
N ILE A 65 20.23 -3.08 -10.37
CA ILE A 65 20.72 -4.41 -10.03
C ILE A 65 20.39 -5.41 -11.14
N ASP A 66 21.22 -6.43 -11.25
CA ASP A 66 20.99 -7.59 -12.11
C ASP A 66 19.96 -8.52 -11.44
N GLY A 67 18.72 -8.46 -11.92
CA GLY A 67 17.62 -9.31 -11.44
C GLY A 67 17.73 -10.77 -11.88
N TRP A 68 18.69 -11.11 -12.77
CA TRP A 68 18.99 -12.48 -13.20
C TRP A 68 20.06 -13.15 -12.35
N ASN A 69 20.67 -12.40 -11.43
CA ASN A 69 21.65 -12.93 -10.49
C ASN A 69 21.07 -12.97 -9.07
N PRO A 70 20.66 -14.16 -8.56
CA PRO A 70 20.07 -14.28 -7.22
C PRO A 70 20.96 -13.72 -6.11
N LEU A 71 22.28 -13.87 -6.22
CA LEU A 71 23.22 -13.36 -5.20
C LEU A 71 23.29 -11.83 -5.22
N ALA A 72 23.26 -11.21 -6.40
CA ALA A 72 23.21 -9.74 -6.54
C ALA A 72 21.91 -9.19 -5.95
N VAL A 73 20.78 -9.86 -6.18
CA VAL A 73 19.48 -9.50 -5.58
C VAL A 73 19.53 -9.61 -4.06
N ILE A 74 20.00 -10.74 -3.53
CA ILE A 74 20.12 -10.95 -2.07
C ILE A 74 21.01 -9.89 -1.42
N ASP A 75 22.16 -9.59 -2.02
CA ASP A 75 23.10 -8.59 -1.52
C ASP A 75 22.46 -7.19 -1.51
N ALA A 76 21.85 -6.80 -2.63
CA ALA A 76 21.17 -5.50 -2.73
C ALA A 76 20.08 -5.35 -1.66
N TYR A 77 19.21 -6.35 -1.51
CA TYR A 77 18.16 -6.30 -0.50
C TYR A 77 18.71 -6.27 0.93
N LYS A 78 19.75 -7.05 1.25
CA LYS A 78 20.39 -6.98 2.58
C LYS A 78 20.87 -5.58 2.88
N ARG A 79 21.62 -4.96 1.97
CA ARG A 79 22.14 -3.59 2.14
C ARG A 79 21.02 -2.55 2.28
N LYS A 80 19.98 -2.66 1.45
CA LYS A 80 18.86 -1.71 1.47
C LYS A 80 17.96 -1.90 2.69
N MET A 81 17.76 -3.12 3.15
CA MET A 81 17.04 -3.38 4.40
C MET A 81 17.72 -2.77 5.63
N GLU A 82 19.06 -2.73 5.67
CA GLU A 82 19.76 -2.03 6.75
C GLU A 82 19.50 -0.52 6.73
N LEU A 83 19.44 0.10 5.55
CA LEU A 83 19.04 1.51 5.43
C LEU A 83 17.62 1.73 6.00
N LEU A 84 16.68 0.85 5.64
CA LEU A 84 15.29 0.97 6.13
C LEU A 84 15.18 0.78 7.64
N LYS A 85 15.92 -0.15 8.22
CA LYS A 85 15.98 -0.35 9.69
C LYS A 85 16.53 0.87 10.42
N ASN A 86 17.40 1.62 9.79
CA ASN A 86 17.98 2.85 10.33
C ASN A 86 17.13 4.10 10.03
N ASN A 87 15.97 3.93 9.40
CA ASN A 87 15.12 5.02 8.92
C ASN A 87 15.79 5.95 7.90
N ASP A 88 16.69 5.42 7.07
CA ASP A 88 17.39 6.17 6.01
C ASP A 88 16.71 6.04 4.63
N GLY A 89 15.52 5.42 4.56
CA GLY A 89 14.76 5.29 3.31
C GLY A 89 14.31 6.61 2.71
N PRO A 90 13.51 6.60 1.67
CA PRO A 90 13.09 5.44 0.87
C PRO A 90 14.19 4.91 -0.06
N VAL A 91 13.97 3.71 -0.62
CA VAL A 91 14.88 3.05 -1.55
C VAL A 91 14.20 2.84 -2.90
N LEU A 92 14.93 3.02 -3.99
CA LEU A 92 14.48 2.66 -5.35
C LEU A 92 15.43 1.62 -5.94
N LEU A 93 14.90 0.47 -6.36
CA LEU A 93 15.64 -0.56 -7.06
C LEU A 93 15.15 -0.69 -8.50
N ASP A 94 16.04 -0.43 -9.46
CA ASP A 94 15.87 -0.69 -10.90
C ASP A 94 16.38 -2.12 -11.16
N VAL A 95 15.46 -3.09 -11.07
CA VAL A 95 15.76 -4.52 -11.19
C VAL A 95 15.70 -4.92 -12.64
N VAL A 96 16.86 -5.07 -13.29
CA VAL A 96 16.93 -5.49 -14.68
C VAL A 96 16.55 -6.95 -14.79
N THR A 97 15.55 -7.23 -15.60
CA THR A 97 15.01 -8.57 -15.79
C THR A 97 14.54 -8.74 -17.24
N TYR A 98 13.98 -9.89 -17.56
CA TYR A 98 13.42 -10.18 -18.88
C TYR A 98 12.18 -11.07 -18.76
N ARG A 99 11.20 -10.86 -19.59
CA ARG A 99 10.00 -11.67 -19.67
C ARG A 99 10.14 -12.75 -20.75
N LEU A 100 10.45 -13.99 -20.37
CA LEU A 100 10.67 -15.09 -21.32
C LEU A 100 9.40 -15.50 -22.09
N LEU A 101 8.24 -15.39 -21.47
CA LEU A 101 6.94 -15.69 -22.07
C LEU A 101 6.23 -14.44 -22.56
N GLY A 102 5.12 -14.57 -23.27
CA GLY A 102 4.26 -13.47 -23.64
C GLY A 102 3.65 -12.75 -22.46
N HIS A 103 3.06 -11.59 -22.69
CA HIS A 103 2.35 -10.82 -21.67
C HIS A 103 1.18 -11.59 -21.07
N SER A 104 0.50 -12.36 -21.90
CA SER A 104 -0.62 -13.24 -21.52
C SER A 104 -0.51 -14.59 -22.23
N THR A 105 -1.36 -15.52 -21.85
CA THR A 105 -1.41 -16.86 -22.49
C THR A 105 -1.76 -16.84 -23.98
N SER A 106 -2.39 -15.76 -24.44
CA SER A 106 -2.75 -15.55 -25.85
C SER A 106 -1.72 -14.75 -26.65
N ASP A 107 -0.68 -14.20 -25.98
CA ASP A 107 0.35 -13.38 -26.64
C ASP A 107 1.35 -14.26 -27.38
N GLN A 108 1.41 -14.10 -28.70
CA GLN A 108 2.30 -14.87 -29.59
C GLN A 108 3.73 -14.30 -29.68
N ASN A 109 4.05 -13.24 -28.96
CA ASN A 109 5.37 -12.60 -28.97
C ASN A 109 5.85 -12.07 -30.33
N ALA A 110 4.94 -11.68 -31.22
CA ALA A 110 5.29 -11.24 -32.58
C ALA A 110 6.18 -9.98 -32.62
N TYR A 111 6.30 -9.25 -31.54
CA TYR A 111 7.12 -8.03 -31.37
C TYR A 111 8.56 -8.31 -30.93
N ARG A 112 8.95 -9.59 -30.74
CA ARG A 112 10.30 -10.03 -30.37
C ARG A 112 10.81 -11.09 -31.32
N THR A 113 12.13 -11.17 -31.53
CA THR A 113 12.71 -12.25 -32.30
C THR A 113 12.86 -13.52 -31.46
N LYS A 114 12.88 -14.67 -32.13
CA LYS A 114 13.14 -15.95 -31.45
C LYS A 114 14.56 -16.02 -30.89
N GLU A 115 15.49 -15.45 -31.63
CA GLU A 115 16.91 -15.37 -31.27
C GLU A 115 17.06 -14.59 -29.95
N GLU A 116 16.42 -13.43 -29.83
CA GLU A 116 16.46 -12.64 -28.60
C GLU A 116 15.93 -13.44 -27.39
N ILE A 117 14.80 -14.12 -27.57
CA ILE A 117 14.21 -14.92 -26.49
C ILE A 117 15.12 -16.07 -26.09
N GLU A 118 15.76 -16.73 -27.06
CA GLU A 118 16.66 -17.86 -26.80
C GLU A 118 17.95 -17.41 -26.15
N ASP A 119 18.50 -16.27 -26.56
CA ASP A 119 19.67 -15.65 -25.93
C ASP A 119 19.38 -15.42 -24.44
N TRP A 120 18.24 -14.76 -24.09
CA TRP A 120 17.85 -14.59 -22.71
C TRP A 120 17.60 -15.88 -21.97
N ARG A 121 16.98 -16.88 -22.61
CA ARG A 121 16.76 -18.22 -22.02
C ARG A 121 18.07 -18.91 -21.67
N SER A 122 19.13 -18.70 -22.45
CA SER A 122 20.45 -19.24 -22.15
C SER A 122 21.03 -18.73 -20.83
N TYR A 123 20.56 -17.57 -20.35
CA TYR A 123 20.93 -16.98 -19.05
C TYR A 123 19.91 -17.24 -17.95
N ASP A 124 18.94 -18.14 -18.13
CA ASP A 124 17.91 -18.44 -17.13
C ASP A 124 18.54 -18.56 -15.72
N PRO A 125 18.13 -17.71 -14.77
CA PRO A 125 18.75 -17.65 -13.45
C PRO A 125 18.61 -18.94 -12.65
N ILE A 126 17.55 -19.72 -12.87
CA ILE A 126 17.35 -21.01 -12.21
C ILE A 126 18.43 -21.98 -12.65
N ILE A 127 18.66 -22.08 -13.96
CA ILE A 127 19.66 -22.98 -14.56
C ILE A 127 21.08 -22.53 -14.16
N LYS A 128 21.38 -21.26 -14.33
CA LYS A 128 22.73 -20.73 -14.04
C LYS A 128 23.09 -20.79 -12.57
N TYR A 129 22.13 -20.49 -11.69
CA TYR A 129 22.39 -20.56 -10.26
C TYR A 129 22.59 -22.00 -9.77
N ARG A 130 21.78 -22.95 -10.29
CA ARG A 130 22.01 -24.38 -10.05
C ARG A 130 23.43 -24.79 -10.44
N GLN A 131 23.85 -24.44 -11.66
CA GLN A 131 25.22 -24.73 -12.13
C GLN A 131 26.29 -24.17 -11.19
N SER A 132 26.15 -22.89 -10.81
CA SER A 132 27.11 -22.23 -9.90
C SER A 132 27.17 -22.91 -8.52
N LEU A 133 26.03 -23.38 -7.99
CA LEU A 133 26.01 -24.07 -6.69
C LEU A 133 26.66 -25.45 -6.76
N VAL A 134 26.49 -26.18 -7.85
CA VAL A 134 27.17 -27.47 -8.09
C VAL A 134 28.66 -27.27 -8.25
N GLU A 135 29.09 -26.32 -9.10
CA GLU A 135 30.49 -25.99 -9.32
C GLU A 135 31.20 -25.53 -8.04
N ALA A 136 30.51 -24.80 -7.19
CA ALA A 136 31.02 -24.38 -5.88
C ALA A 136 30.99 -25.47 -4.81
N GLY A 137 30.48 -26.66 -5.12
CA GLY A 137 30.39 -27.78 -4.17
C GLY A 137 29.39 -27.53 -3.02
N VAL A 138 28.47 -26.61 -3.19
CA VAL A 138 27.44 -26.27 -2.18
C VAL A 138 26.30 -27.28 -2.16
N ALA A 139 25.95 -27.82 -3.32
CA ALA A 139 24.93 -28.86 -3.45
C ALA A 139 25.24 -29.76 -4.64
N GLU A 140 24.73 -30.99 -4.60
CA GLU A 140 24.79 -31.96 -5.72
C GLU A 140 23.51 -31.85 -6.57
N ASP A 141 23.59 -32.28 -7.84
CA ASP A 141 22.46 -32.31 -8.76
C ASP A 141 21.26 -33.09 -8.22
N SER A 142 21.52 -34.17 -7.49
CA SER A 142 20.48 -35.00 -6.83
C SER A 142 19.58 -34.17 -5.91
N LYS A 143 20.15 -33.16 -5.23
CA LYS A 143 19.37 -32.28 -4.36
C LYS A 143 18.39 -31.39 -5.14
N PHE A 144 18.79 -30.92 -6.30
CA PHE A 144 17.90 -30.12 -7.17
C PHE A 144 16.80 -30.96 -7.79
N GLU A 145 17.07 -32.21 -8.15
CA GLU A 145 16.05 -33.15 -8.62
C GLU A 145 15.01 -33.47 -7.52
N GLU A 146 15.47 -33.65 -6.28
CA GLU A 146 14.58 -33.81 -5.13
C GLU A 146 13.66 -32.60 -4.94
N ILE A 147 14.22 -31.38 -4.95
CA ILE A 147 13.45 -30.11 -4.82
C ILE A 147 12.43 -29.97 -5.96
N LEU A 148 12.82 -30.29 -7.20
CA LEU A 148 11.94 -30.23 -8.35
C LEU A 148 10.77 -31.21 -8.21
N LYS A 149 11.07 -32.46 -7.76
CA LYS A 149 10.08 -33.48 -7.52
C LYS A 149 9.07 -33.06 -6.44
N GLU A 150 9.56 -32.65 -5.29
CA GLU A 150 8.72 -32.17 -4.17
C GLU A 150 7.83 -30.99 -4.59
N THR A 151 8.41 -30.02 -5.32
CA THR A 151 7.68 -28.85 -5.81
C THR A 151 6.59 -29.27 -6.79
N SER A 152 6.89 -30.18 -7.73
CA SER A 152 5.93 -30.68 -8.72
C SER A 152 4.78 -31.45 -8.07
N GLU A 153 5.09 -32.30 -7.09
CA GLU A 153 4.08 -33.03 -6.31
C GLU A 153 3.18 -32.07 -5.53
N ARG A 154 3.76 -31.07 -4.88
CA ARG A 154 3.03 -30.03 -4.14
C ARG A 154 2.12 -29.20 -5.06
N MET A 155 2.62 -28.77 -6.21
CA MET A 155 1.81 -28.05 -7.20
C MET A 155 0.65 -28.91 -7.71
N THR A 156 0.89 -30.20 -7.96
CA THR A 156 -0.16 -31.15 -8.37
C THR A 156 -1.25 -31.27 -7.31
N MET A 157 -0.89 -31.37 -6.03
CA MET A 157 -1.85 -31.39 -4.92
C MET A 157 -2.68 -30.09 -4.85
N ILE A 158 -2.02 -28.94 -4.99
CA ILE A 158 -2.70 -27.62 -4.99
C ILE A 158 -3.68 -27.53 -6.15
N CYS A 159 -3.28 -27.92 -7.37
CA CYS A 159 -4.15 -27.90 -8.54
C CYS A 159 -5.36 -28.84 -8.36
N LYS A 160 -5.17 -30.03 -7.79
CA LYS A 160 -6.25 -30.96 -7.48
C LYS A 160 -7.22 -30.34 -6.46
N ALA A 161 -6.71 -29.78 -5.36
CA ALA A 161 -7.54 -29.15 -4.35
C ALA A 161 -8.30 -27.93 -4.91
N ALA A 162 -7.67 -27.12 -5.76
CA ALA A 162 -8.31 -25.96 -6.38
C ALA A 162 -9.43 -26.35 -7.37
N SER A 163 -9.37 -27.54 -7.96
CA SER A 163 -10.39 -28.07 -8.89
C SER A 163 -11.42 -29.00 -8.23
N ASP A 164 -11.21 -29.35 -6.97
CA ASP A 164 -12.13 -30.19 -6.21
C ASP A 164 -13.32 -29.35 -5.71
N LYS A 165 -14.53 -29.76 -6.09
CA LYS A 165 -15.75 -29.00 -5.76
C LYS A 165 -16.13 -29.05 -4.27
N GLU A 166 -15.62 -30.02 -3.52
CA GLU A 166 -15.85 -30.09 -2.06
C GLU A 166 -14.89 -29.17 -1.31
N ILE A 167 -13.66 -29.00 -1.81
CA ILE A 167 -12.63 -28.14 -1.22
C ILE A 167 -12.78 -26.70 -1.73
N SER A 168 -13.05 -26.55 -3.04
CA SER A 168 -13.19 -25.25 -3.73
C SER A 168 -14.52 -25.21 -4.48
N PRO A 169 -15.65 -25.09 -3.77
CA PRO A 169 -16.98 -25.12 -4.38
C PRO A 169 -17.18 -23.94 -5.34
N TYR A 170 -17.89 -24.19 -6.43
CA TYR A 170 -18.34 -23.11 -7.28
C TYR A 170 -19.40 -22.27 -6.58
N VAL A 171 -19.27 -20.96 -6.65
CA VAL A 171 -20.30 -20.05 -6.20
C VAL A 171 -21.47 -20.09 -7.18
N ASP A 172 -22.63 -20.41 -6.68
CA ASP A 172 -23.88 -20.37 -7.44
C ASP A 172 -24.55 -18.99 -7.21
N PHE A 173 -24.29 -18.03 -8.09
CA PHE A 173 -24.85 -16.68 -7.97
C PHE A 173 -26.38 -16.62 -8.05
N VAL A 174 -27.04 -17.70 -8.50
CA VAL A 174 -28.50 -17.78 -8.46
C VAL A 174 -28.99 -18.11 -7.06
N LYS A 175 -28.27 -18.97 -6.33
CA LYS A 175 -28.57 -19.30 -4.93
C LYS A 175 -28.02 -18.27 -3.94
N GLU A 176 -26.89 -17.65 -4.29
CA GLU A 176 -26.15 -16.69 -3.46
C GLU A 176 -25.94 -15.38 -4.20
N PRO A 177 -27.02 -14.63 -4.52
CA PRO A 177 -26.92 -13.40 -5.33
C PRO A 177 -26.08 -12.32 -4.66
N ASP A 178 -26.00 -12.31 -3.31
CA ASP A 178 -25.26 -11.33 -2.54
C ASP A 178 -23.83 -11.76 -2.18
N TYR A 179 -23.35 -12.90 -2.73
CA TYR A 179 -22.03 -13.44 -2.39
C TYR A 179 -20.90 -12.43 -2.58
N VAL A 180 -20.84 -11.75 -3.73
CA VAL A 180 -19.82 -10.75 -4.02
C VAL A 180 -19.96 -9.55 -3.08
N ALA A 181 -21.18 -9.07 -2.84
CA ALA A 181 -21.44 -7.99 -1.91
C ALA A 181 -20.97 -8.34 -0.49
N ASN A 182 -21.22 -9.56 -0.04
CA ASN A 182 -20.77 -10.04 1.28
C ASN A 182 -19.25 -10.15 1.40
N LEU A 183 -18.53 -10.37 0.30
CA LEU A 183 -17.07 -10.31 0.28
C LEU A 183 -16.54 -8.87 0.31
N MET A 184 -17.23 -7.94 -0.35
CA MET A 184 -16.81 -6.54 -0.46
C MET A 184 -17.16 -5.71 0.78
N PHE A 185 -18.31 -5.98 1.40
CA PHE A 185 -18.80 -5.20 2.53
C PHE A 185 -18.64 -5.97 3.83
N SER A 186 -17.82 -5.43 4.73
CA SER A 186 -17.75 -5.97 6.08
C SER A 186 -18.92 -5.41 6.91
N ASN A 187 -19.88 -6.26 7.23
CA ASN A 187 -20.96 -5.93 8.17
C ASN A 187 -20.51 -6.08 9.64
N GLN A 188 -19.24 -6.42 9.87
CA GLN A 188 -18.69 -6.61 11.21
C GLN A 188 -18.05 -5.31 11.70
N THR A 189 -18.43 -4.92 12.91
CA THR A 189 -17.78 -3.82 13.61
C THR A 189 -16.47 -4.30 14.23
N VAL A 190 -15.36 -3.76 13.77
CA VAL A 190 -14.04 -4.01 14.35
C VAL A 190 -13.65 -2.81 15.21
N ARG A 191 -13.51 -3.01 16.51
CA ARG A 191 -13.19 -1.92 17.46
C ARG A 191 -11.74 -1.48 17.33
N SER A 192 -10.81 -2.42 17.30
CA SER A 192 -9.38 -2.18 17.08
C SER A 192 -8.84 -3.19 16.07
N MET A 193 -7.91 -2.78 15.22
CA MET A 193 -7.19 -3.65 14.28
C MET A 193 -6.01 -4.36 14.93
N ASP A 194 -5.44 -3.75 15.96
CA ASP A 194 -4.40 -4.32 16.82
C ASP A 194 -4.76 -4.06 18.29
N PRO A 195 -5.49 -4.96 18.95
CA PRO A 195 -5.93 -4.77 20.33
C PRO A 195 -4.78 -4.74 21.35
N GLU A 196 -3.62 -5.29 21.00
CA GLU A 196 -2.42 -5.32 21.84
C GLU A 196 -1.50 -4.11 21.59
N GLY A 197 -1.81 -3.29 20.58
CA GLY A 197 -1.02 -2.11 20.20
C GLY A 197 -1.14 -0.98 21.22
N GLU A 198 -0.06 -0.24 21.42
CA GLU A 198 -0.03 0.94 22.28
C GLU A 198 -0.77 2.12 21.64
N ILE A 199 -1.68 2.73 22.39
CA ILE A 199 -2.36 3.96 21.98
C ILE A 199 -1.41 5.15 22.15
N ARG A 200 -0.99 5.74 21.03
CA ARG A 200 -0.14 6.94 21.01
C ARG A 200 -0.99 8.18 20.83
N VAL A 201 -1.07 8.98 21.87
CA VAL A 201 -1.73 10.30 21.90
C VAL A 201 -0.90 11.25 22.76
N ASP A 202 -0.91 12.54 22.43
CA ASP A 202 -0.10 13.56 23.13
C ASP A 202 -0.78 14.04 24.40
N THR A 203 -2.12 14.06 24.42
CA THR A 203 -2.91 14.49 25.58
C THR A 203 -4.18 13.65 25.73
N PRO A 204 -4.75 13.52 26.94
CA PRO A 204 -6.08 12.94 27.14
C PRO A 204 -7.15 13.69 26.34
N LYS A 205 -8.14 12.98 25.81
CA LYS A 205 -9.19 13.59 24.99
C LYS A 205 -10.01 14.65 25.72
N GLU A 206 -10.15 14.50 27.04
CA GLU A 206 -10.86 15.41 27.92
C GLU A 206 -10.15 16.76 28.07
N GLU A 207 -8.88 16.85 27.72
CA GLU A 207 -8.11 18.11 27.72
C GLU A 207 -8.26 18.86 26.41
N ASN A 208 -8.63 18.20 25.31
CA ASN A 208 -8.77 18.80 24.00
C ASN A 208 -9.88 19.85 23.96
N SER A 209 -9.53 21.07 23.51
CA SER A 209 -10.44 22.24 23.50
C SER A 209 -11.66 22.00 22.62
N ARG A 210 -11.48 21.41 21.45
CA ARG A 210 -12.59 21.15 20.53
C ARG A 210 -13.48 20.02 21.03
N TRP A 211 -12.91 18.97 21.59
CA TRP A 211 -13.68 17.89 22.20
C TRP A 211 -14.65 18.42 23.25
N LYS A 212 -14.16 19.22 24.20
CA LYS A 212 -14.98 19.89 25.21
C LYS A 212 -16.13 20.73 24.58
N ALA A 213 -15.78 21.51 23.57
CA ALA A 213 -16.76 22.34 22.87
C ALA A 213 -17.85 21.51 22.16
N VAL A 214 -17.49 20.38 21.54
CA VAL A 214 -18.44 19.48 20.88
C VAL A 214 -19.35 18.78 21.90
N GLN A 215 -18.81 18.33 23.03
CA GLN A 215 -19.62 17.70 24.09
C GLN A 215 -20.65 18.65 24.69
N GLY A 216 -20.36 19.95 24.72
CA GLY A 216 -21.29 20.98 25.21
C GLY A 216 -22.39 21.39 24.24
N LYS A 217 -22.43 20.82 23.03
CA LYS A 217 -23.44 21.19 22.02
C LYS A 217 -24.75 20.43 22.18
N GLU A 218 -25.86 21.12 21.86
CA GLU A 218 -27.19 20.53 21.80
C GLU A 218 -27.30 19.61 20.58
N ARG A 219 -27.74 18.37 20.80
CA ARG A 219 -27.86 17.34 19.75
C ARG A 219 -29.10 17.53 18.86
N SER A 220 -30.01 18.45 19.22
CA SER A 220 -31.20 18.83 18.45
C SER A 220 -31.18 20.30 18.09
N ALA A 221 -31.73 20.61 16.93
CA ALA A 221 -31.94 22.01 16.48
C ALA A 221 -33.01 22.74 17.31
N PHE A 222 -33.84 22.02 18.07
CA PHE A 222 -34.86 22.54 18.93
C PHE A 222 -34.73 22.02 20.37
N LYS A 223 -34.97 22.91 21.34
CA LYS A 223 -35.00 22.60 22.75
C LYS A 223 -36.28 23.20 23.34
N ASN A 224 -37.14 22.38 23.94
CA ASN A 224 -38.42 22.77 24.47
C ASN A 224 -39.30 23.56 23.48
N GLY A 225 -39.32 23.14 22.21
CA GLY A 225 -40.07 23.78 21.14
C GLY A 225 -39.46 25.09 20.58
N GLN A 226 -38.35 25.55 21.10
CA GLN A 226 -37.67 26.76 20.64
C GLN A 226 -36.40 26.39 19.84
N PRO A 227 -36.09 27.12 18.75
CA PRO A 227 -34.89 26.87 17.96
C PRO A 227 -33.63 27.21 18.76
N VAL A 228 -32.66 26.33 18.72
CA VAL A 228 -31.34 26.52 19.32
C VAL A 228 -30.46 27.31 18.34
N SER A 229 -29.64 28.21 18.85
CA SER A 229 -28.66 28.92 18.04
C SER A 229 -27.76 27.97 17.25
N LYS A 230 -27.57 28.26 15.95
CA LYS A 230 -26.70 27.46 15.05
C LYS A 230 -25.29 27.19 15.62
N MET A 231 -24.76 28.13 16.41
CA MET A 231 -23.42 27.99 17.05
C MET A 231 -23.43 26.94 18.18
N LYS A 232 -24.57 26.70 18.80
CA LYS A 232 -24.72 25.76 19.93
C LYS A 232 -25.27 24.39 19.50
N VAL A 233 -25.63 24.23 18.22
CA VAL A 233 -26.14 22.97 17.69
C VAL A 233 -25.00 22.11 17.17
N TYR A 234 -25.05 20.84 17.49
CA TYR A 234 -24.19 19.81 16.93
C TYR A 234 -24.46 19.67 15.42
N ASN A 235 -23.43 19.79 14.60
CA ASN A 235 -23.55 19.80 13.14
C ASN A 235 -22.81 18.62 12.52
N ILE A 236 -22.94 18.45 11.18
CA ILE A 236 -22.32 17.34 10.43
C ILE A 236 -20.81 17.29 10.65
N ARG A 237 -20.12 18.42 10.69
CA ARG A 237 -18.67 18.48 10.95
C ARG A 237 -18.33 17.91 12.33
N ASP A 238 -19.15 18.21 13.34
CA ASP A 238 -18.96 17.68 14.70
C ASP A 238 -19.28 16.18 14.73
N ALA A 239 -20.28 15.74 13.95
CA ALA A 239 -20.67 14.33 13.81
C ALA A 239 -19.60 13.46 13.13
N ILE A 240 -18.77 14.05 12.29
CA ILE A 240 -17.61 13.36 11.70
C ILE A 240 -16.41 13.41 12.64
N PHE A 241 -16.16 14.56 13.28
CA PHE A 241 -15.05 14.74 14.22
C PHE A 241 -15.13 13.80 15.42
N GLU A 242 -16.30 13.78 16.09
CA GLU A 242 -16.44 13.10 17.38
C GLU A 242 -16.12 11.59 17.33
N PRO A 243 -16.71 10.79 16.43
CA PRO A 243 -16.41 9.36 16.35
C PRO A 243 -14.98 9.09 15.89
N MET A 244 -14.43 9.89 14.98
CA MET A 244 -13.04 9.74 14.53
C MET A 244 -12.07 10.08 15.67
N PHE A 245 -12.32 11.15 16.41
CA PHE A 245 -11.48 11.54 17.55
C PHE A 245 -11.52 10.50 18.67
N ASN A 246 -12.71 9.93 18.99
CA ASN A 246 -12.81 8.82 19.91
C ASN A 246 -12.03 7.58 19.44
N LYS A 247 -12.12 7.27 18.14
CA LYS A 247 -11.42 6.12 17.58
C LYS A 247 -9.91 6.19 17.71
N TYR A 248 -9.31 7.39 17.72
CA TYR A 248 -7.88 7.54 18.01
C TYR A 248 -7.45 7.06 19.38
N TYR A 249 -8.37 7.08 20.36
CA TYR A 249 -8.14 6.59 21.74
C TYR A 249 -8.54 5.12 21.94
N GLU A 250 -9.06 4.48 20.90
CA GLU A 250 -9.50 3.07 20.95
C GLU A 250 -8.68 2.15 20.04
N ASP A 251 -8.16 2.68 18.93
CA ASP A 251 -7.48 1.91 17.92
C ASP A 251 -6.07 2.47 17.66
N PRO A 252 -5.01 1.78 18.10
CA PRO A 252 -3.63 2.24 17.94
C PRO A 252 -3.22 2.36 16.47
N THR A 253 -3.90 1.64 15.57
CA THR A 253 -3.57 1.62 14.14
C THR A 253 -4.23 2.75 13.35
N LEU A 254 -5.19 3.48 13.95
CA LEU A 254 -5.89 4.54 13.22
C LEU A 254 -4.93 5.67 12.85
N ILE A 255 -4.85 5.95 11.55
CA ILE A 255 -4.23 7.15 10.99
C ILE A 255 -5.24 7.95 10.18
N ALA A 256 -5.04 9.25 10.07
CA ALA A 256 -5.75 10.06 9.09
C ALA A 256 -4.79 11.02 8.40
N TYR A 257 -4.98 11.18 7.10
CA TYR A 257 -4.15 12.11 6.31
C TYR A 257 -4.81 12.51 5.00
N GLY A 258 -4.26 13.51 4.38
CA GLY A 258 -4.66 14.10 3.13
C GLY A 258 -4.00 15.47 3.00
N GLU A 259 -4.41 16.24 2.01
CA GLU A 259 -3.91 17.59 1.80
C GLU A 259 -4.44 18.52 2.91
N ASP A 260 -3.55 19.25 3.56
CA ASP A 260 -3.86 20.22 4.61
C ASP A 260 -4.76 19.68 5.76
N VAL A 261 -4.68 18.40 6.04
CA VAL A 261 -5.54 17.73 7.04
C VAL A 261 -5.17 18.15 8.45
N ARG A 262 -3.88 18.12 8.79
CA ARG A 262 -3.41 18.37 10.16
C ARG A 262 -3.57 19.84 10.58
N ASP A 263 -2.91 20.74 9.88
CA ASP A 263 -2.78 22.14 10.33
C ASP A 263 -4.03 22.96 10.03
N TRP A 264 -4.58 22.81 8.84
CA TRP A 264 -5.79 23.52 8.43
C TRP A 264 -7.08 22.81 8.86
N GLY A 265 -6.99 21.52 9.12
CA GLY A 265 -8.10 20.69 9.56
C GLY A 265 -8.88 20.06 8.42
N GLY A 266 -8.32 20.00 7.23
CA GLY A 266 -8.91 19.38 6.05
C GLY A 266 -10.14 20.13 5.51
N ALA A 267 -10.80 19.52 4.54
CA ALA A 267 -12.01 20.07 3.95
C ALA A 267 -13.08 20.32 5.03
N TYR A 268 -13.66 21.51 5.00
CA TYR A 268 -14.63 21.99 5.99
C TYR A 268 -14.13 21.98 7.44
N ALA A 269 -12.82 21.92 7.66
CA ALA A 269 -12.18 21.92 8.99
C ALA A 269 -12.66 20.79 9.92
N VAL A 270 -12.86 19.59 9.37
CA VAL A 270 -13.31 18.42 10.13
C VAL A 270 -12.27 17.99 11.15
N TYR A 271 -10.97 18.02 10.81
CA TYR A 271 -9.87 17.62 11.69
C TYR A 271 -9.35 18.74 12.59
N ARG A 272 -9.83 19.98 12.42
CA ARG A 272 -9.35 21.13 13.20
C ARG A 272 -9.37 20.82 14.70
N GLY A 273 -8.27 21.09 15.40
CA GLY A 273 -8.10 20.85 16.83
C GLY A 273 -7.69 19.42 17.21
N MET A 274 -7.67 18.46 16.27
CA MET A 274 -7.16 17.12 16.57
C MET A 274 -5.66 17.10 16.83
N MET A 275 -4.91 17.97 16.13
CA MET A 275 -3.44 18.09 16.29
C MET A 275 -2.99 18.46 17.70
N GLU A 276 -3.88 18.99 18.53
CA GLU A 276 -3.60 19.29 19.94
C GLU A 276 -3.41 18.03 20.78
N SER A 277 -3.89 16.88 20.30
CA SER A 277 -3.90 15.62 21.04
C SER A 277 -3.37 14.44 20.25
N ILE A 278 -3.31 14.53 18.93
CA ILE A 278 -2.93 13.42 18.05
C ILE A 278 -1.55 13.71 17.44
N PRO A 279 -0.56 12.83 17.67
CA PRO A 279 0.79 13.01 17.18
C PRO A 279 0.85 12.97 15.64
N TYR A 280 1.92 13.54 15.08
CA TYR A 280 2.12 13.63 13.64
C TYR A 280 2.14 12.24 12.97
N SER A 281 2.64 11.22 13.63
CA SER A 281 2.66 9.84 13.13
C SER A 281 1.27 9.25 12.87
N ARG A 282 0.22 9.85 13.42
CA ARG A 282 -1.16 9.38 13.28
C ARG A 282 -2.10 10.36 12.59
N LEU A 283 -1.74 11.64 12.52
CA LEU A 283 -2.48 12.69 11.82
C LEU A 283 -1.49 13.60 11.10
N PHE A 284 -1.43 13.55 9.77
CA PHE A 284 -0.42 14.26 9.00
C PHE A 284 -0.94 14.79 7.66
N ASN A 285 -0.19 15.74 7.09
CA ASN A 285 -0.45 16.24 5.75
C ASN A 285 0.25 15.37 4.71
N SER A 286 -0.37 15.21 3.56
CA SER A 286 0.22 14.58 2.39
C SER A 286 0.62 15.62 1.34
N PRO A 287 1.59 15.32 0.47
CA PRO A 287 1.75 16.04 -0.78
C PRO A 287 0.50 15.93 -1.65
N ILE A 288 0.30 16.89 -2.56
CA ILE A 288 -0.77 16.85 -3.56
C ILE A 288 -0.49 15.70 -4.54
N SER A 289 -1.12 14.56 -4.31
CA SER A 289 -0.89 13.31 -5.06
C SER A 289 -2.04 12.34 -4.80
N GLU A 290 -3.19 12.58 -5.36
CA GLU A 290 -4.44 11.89 -5.00
C GLU A 290 -4.34 10.36 -5.14
N ALA A 291 -3.73 9.88 -6.23
CA ALA A 291 -3.48 8.45 -6.42
C ALA A 291 -2.61 7.87 -5.29
N ALA A 292 -1.54 8.58 -4.88
CA ALA A 292 -0.69 8.15 -3.79
C ALA A 292 -1.40 8.23 -2.42
N ILE A 293 -2.25 9.23 -2.21
CA ILE A 293 -3.07 9.38 -1.00
C ILE A 293 -3.96 8.14 -0.84
N VAL A 294 -4.72 7.77 -1.87
CA VAL A 294 -5.62 6.61 -1.79
C VAL A 294 -4.83 5.30 -1.78
N GLY A 295 -3.86 5.14 -2.69
CA GLY A 295 -3.08 3.91 -2.81
C GLY A 295 -2.28 3.55 -1.55
N SER A 296 -1.69 4.55 -0.86
CA SER A 296 -1.00 4.31 0.41
C SER A 296 -1.97 3.91 1.52
N GLY A 297 -3.19 4.46 1.53
CA GLY A 297 -4.26 4.04 2.45
C GLY A 297 -4.68 2.59 2.22
N VAL A 298 -4.81 2.18 0.96
CA VAL A 298 -5.05 0.77 0.58
C VAL A 298 -3.93 -0.12 1.10
N GLY A 299 -2.67 0.23 0.82
CA GLY A 299 -1.51 -0.53 1.30
C GLY A 299 -1.45 -0.62 2.82
N TYR A 300 -1.74 0.47 3.53
CA TYR A 300 -1.79 0.48 4.99
C TYR A 300 -2.90 -0.44 5.54
N ALA A 301 -4.08 -0.41 4.92
CA ALA A 301 -5.19 -1.29 5.30
C ALA A 301 -4.84 -2.77 5.07
N MET A 302 -4.16 -3.10 3.97
CA MET A 302 -3.67 -4.47 3.70
C MET A 302 -2.66 -4.96 4.74
N CYS A 303 -1.88 -4.06 5.34
CA CYS A 303 -0.96 -4.37 6.43
C CYS A 303 -1.65 -4.46 7.81
N GLY A 304 -2.96 -4.37 7.88
CA GLY A 304 -3.75 -4.53 9.11
C GLY A 304 -3.99 -3.21 9.87
N GLY A 305 -3.75 -2.07 9.24
CA GLY A 305 -4.04 -0.76 9.84
C GLY A 305 -5.41 -0.21 9.43
N ARG A 306 -5.91 0.77 10.15
CA ARG A 306 -7.12 1.52 9.85
C ARG A 306 -6.76 2.93 9.39
N ALA A 307 -7.30 3.36 8.25
CA ALA A 307 -7.04 4.71 7.74
C ALA A 307 -8.32 5.48 7.42
N VAL A 308 -8.29 6.77 7.69
CA VAL A 308 -9.22 7.77 7.15
C VAL A 308 -8.41 8.69 6.25
N ILE A 309 -8.61 8.58 4.96
CA ILE A 309 -7.91 9.39 3.97
C ILE A 309 -8.84 10.43 3.37
N GLU A 310 -8.32 11.61 3.10
CA GLU A 310 -9.09 12.70 2.55
C GLU A 310 -8.64 13.08 1.14
N LEU A 311 -9.58 13.09 0.21
CA LEU A 311 -9.46 13.87 -1.02
C LEU A 311 -10.15 15.22 -0.79
N MET A 312 -9.47 16.31 -1.15
CA MET A 312 -9.94 17.67 -0.88
C MET A 312 -11.33 17.94 -1.47
N TYR A 313 -11.60 17.39 -2.67
CA TYR A 313 -12.88 17.45 -3.38
C TYR A 313 -13.19 16.14 -4.09
N CYS A 314 -14.48 15.80 -4.23
CA CYS A 314 -14.90 14.61 -4.95
C CYS A 314 -14.51 14.65 -6.45
N ASP A 315 -14.32 15.83 -7.03
CA ASP A 315 -13.82 16.01 -8.40
C ASP A 315 -12.47 15.32 -8.62
N PHE A 316 -11.64 15.25 -7.58
CA PHE A 316 -10.29 14.65 -7.66
C PHE A 316 -10.29 13.12 -7.59
N ILE A 317 -11.44 12.48 -7.39
CA ILE A 317 -11.54 11.01 -7.42
C ILE A 317 -11.08 10.44 -8.77
N GLY A 318 -11.22 11.22 -9.85
CA GLY A 318 -10.71 10.84 -11.16
C GLY A 318 -9.20 10.68 -11.22
N ARG A 319 -8.46 11.42 -10.38
CA ARG A 319 -6.99 11.32 -10.25
C ARG A 319 -6.57 10.07 -9.51
N ALA A 320 -7.40 9.52 -8.65
CA ALA A 320 -7.19 8.30 -7.89
C ALA A 320 -8.11 7.16 -8.37
N GLY A 321 -8.48 7.19 -9.65
CA GLY A 321 -9.49 6.28 -10.20
C GLY A 321 -9.16 4.81 -10.04
N ASP A 322 -7.93 4.40 -10.35
CA ASP A 322 -7.50 3.01 -10.19
C ASP A 322 -7.52 2.59 -8.71
N GLU A 323 -6.98 3.42 -7.85
CA GLU A 323 -6.89 3.17 -6.42
C GLU A 323 -8.29 3.01 -5.78
N VAL A 324 -9.26 3.83 -6.21
CA VAL A 324 -10.64 3.75 -5.71
C VAL A 324 -11.39 2.58 -6.35
N PHE A 325 -11.42 2.50 -7.69
CA PHE A 325 -12.32 1.59 -8.40
C PHE A 325 -11.78 0.17 -8.56
N ASN A 326 -10.47 -0.03 -8.54
CA ASN A 326 -9.85 -1.35 -8.70
C ASN A 326 -9.22 -1.86 -7.41
N GLN A 327 -8.56 -1.01 -6.64
CA GLN A 327 -7.83 -1.46 -5.45
C GLN A 327 -8.73 -1.44 -4.20
N MET A 328 -9.15 -0.26 -3.74
CA MET A 328 -9.96 -0.10 -2.54
C MET A 328 -11.26 -0.91 -2.60
N SER A 329 -11.94 -0.90 -3.74
CA SER A 329 -13.26 -1.54 -3.90
C SER A 329 -13.20 -3.04 -4.15
N LYS A 330 -12.10 -3.59 -4.70
CA LYS A 330 -12.08 -4.97 -5.20
C LYS A 330 -11.13 -5.92 -4.46
N TRP A 331 -10.06 -5.44 -3.87
CA TRP A 331 -9.02 -6.32 -3.35
C TRP A 331 -9.47 -7.25 -2.22
N GLN A 332 -10.42 -6.82 -1.39
CA GLN A 332 -11.02 -7.72 -0.41
C GLN A 332 -11.74 -8.90 -1.10
N ALA A 333 -12.53 -8.64 -2.13
CA ALA A 333 -13.22 -9.68 -2.89
C ALA A 333 -12.22 -10.54 -3.70
N MET A 334 -11.26 -9.92 -4.38
CA MET A 334 -10.24 -10.62 -5.18
C MET A 334 -9.34 -11.54 -4.35
N SER A 335 -9.16 -11.25 -3.07
CA SER A 335 -8.42 -12.09 -2.12
C SER A 335 -9.30 -13.12 -1.40
N ALA A 336 -10.54 -13.35 -1.86
CA ALA A 336 -11.53 -14.19 -1.19
C ALA A 336 -11.74 -13.80 0.30
N GLY A 337 -11.67 -12.51 0.61
CA GLY A 337 -11.86 -11.98 1.96
C GLY A 337 -10.67 -12.13 2.91
N ILE A 338 -9.52 -12.62 2.43
CA ILE A 338 -8.29 -12.73 3.23
C ILE A 338 -7.81 -11.33 3.62
N LEU A 339 -7.71 -10.43 2.64
CA LEU A 339 -7.39 -9.04 2.90
C LEU A 339 -8.61 -8.31 3.48
N LYS A 340 -8.36 -7.49 4.47
CA LYS A 340 -9.37 -6.57 5.01
C LYS A 340 -9.06 -5.16 4.50
N MET A 341 -10.12 -4.37 4.32
CA MET A 341 -9.99 -3.01 3.78
C MET A 341 -10.66 -2.00 4.72
N PRO A 342 -10.18 -1.83 5.97
CA PRO A 342 -10.75 -0.90 6.95
C PRO A 342 -10.32 0.54 6.62
N LEU A 343 -10.72 1.02 5.47
CA LEU A 343 -10.34 2.29 4.87
C LEU A 343 -11.58 3.15 4.64
N VAL A 344 -11.52 4.39 5.07
CA VAL A 344 -12.54 5.40 4.78
C VAL A 344 -11.92 6.45 3.86
N LEU A 345 -12.50 6.63 2.69
CA LEU A 345 -12.24 7.75 1.80
C LEU A 345 -13.26 8.86 2.08
N ARG A 346 -12.76 10.01 2.47
CA ARG A 346 -13.57 11.19 2.78
C ARG A 346 -13.43 12.25 1.72
#